data_bd62390c1a27481000e100dc2d6d54cf
#
_entry.id   bd62390c1a27481000e100dc2d6d54cf
#
_cell.length_a   1.000
_cell.length_b   1.000
_cell.length_c   1.000
_cell.angle_alpha   90.00
_cell.angle_beta   90.00
_cell.angle_gamma   90.00
#
_symmetry.space_group_name_H-M   'P 1'
#
loop_
_entity.id
_entity.type
_entity.pdbx_description
1 polymer ?
#
loop_
_entity_poly.entity_id
_entity_poly.type
_entity_poly.pdbx_seq_one_letter_code
_entity_poly.pdbx_strand_id
1 'polypeptide(L)'
;MKRGIFCGTLLMLAVFASAQVSQNGKIAVRLSGDTAVTVEGNAGGKWLPVMEIVCGRVTAVTGTGGHDVDYDMVTGKRSHCVNHYEASDYMLASGDTLSVRVYNDGVTWSGCHDYKVNVSGASHSWLMGWTDSYEGFFPKDRKTDEGMRIGYPALFEYGDRDMFMLLSESGITGESAASSLYAGDKAGWFDIKPDGKEMPGWQTAIIGSLADVVESTLVNDNSCPSLLPDVSWVKPGVASWVYWAYNHGSSDYDIVARYIDMARDMKLPYILIDAEWDEMKNGKNVLDAVNYAHEQGVRPMIWYNSSIGWINGAPGPKFRLNTPEDMEREFAWCQVNGIAGVKIDFFSGDTNRNLRFMARLLECAARHNLLVNFHGATIPRGFQRTYPNLISVEGVYGEEWYNNVPTFTDKAASHNATLPFTRNVVGSMDYTPCAFTDSQHPHITTDAHELALTVLYESGIQHLADRPESFLAQPKEIKDFLSGLPTAWDDTRLLGGYPGDYAVIARRKGDKWYVAGINGNDSSREITLDLSRIGGSLPHGATFIGDAGSGWDIVNDADIPATVTMLPRGGFLLLLQ
;
A
#
# COMPACT_ATOMS: atom_id res chain seq x y z
N MET A 1 39.75 -66.62 -19.89
CA MET A 1 38.56 -65.80 -19.65
C MET A 1 38.95 -64.67 -18.69
N LYS A 2 39.28 -63.51 -19.25
CA LYS A 2 39.58 -62.28 -18.46
C LYS A 2 38.31 -61.42 -18.36
N ARG A 3 37.76 -61.22 -17.18
CA ARG A 3 36.67 -60.32 -16.91
C ARG A 3 37.26 -58.89 -16.78
N GLY A 4 36.96 -58.01 -17.71
CA GLY A 4 37.24 -56.60 -17.61
C GLY A 4 36.21 -55.93 -16.72
N ILE A 5 36.68 -55.23 -15.68
CA ILE A 5 35.88 -54.35 -14.83
C ILE A 5 35.83 -52.98 -15.55
N PHE A 6 34.66 -52.60 -16.06
CA PHE A 6 34.41 -51.25 -16.54
C PHE A 6 34.11 -50.37 -15.33
N CYS A 7 35.08 -49.53 -14.96
CA CYS A 7 34.90 -48.47 -13.99
C CYS A 7 34.32 -47.27 -14.73
N GLY A 8 33.01 -47.10 -14.64
CA GLY A 8 32.32 -45.95 -15.19
C GLY A 8 32.59 -44.75 -14.28
N THR A 9 33.48 -43.87 -14.70
CA THR A 9 33.68 -42.56 -14.08
C THR A 9 32.46 -41.69 -14.40
N LEU A 10 31.59 -41.48 -13.42
CA LEU A 10 30.51 -40.51 -13.48
C LEU A 10 31.17 -39.13 -13.49
N LEU A 11 31.27 -38.49 -14.66
CA LEU A 11 31.63 -37.07 -14.79
C LEU A 11 30.45 -36.29 -14.23
N MET A 12 30.52 -35.85 -12.97
CA MET A 12 29.68 -34.76 -12.49
C MET A 12 30.10 -33.50 -13.26
N LEU A 13 29.36 -33.15 -14.29
CA LEU A 13 29.38 -31.80 -14.83
C LEU A 13 28.84 -30.89 -13.73
N ALA A 14 29.72 -30.16 -13.04
CA ALA A 14 29.33 -28.99 -12.27
C ALA A 14 28.82 -27.96 -13.29
N VAL A 15 27.53 -27.92 -13.50
CA VAL A 15 26.88 -26.83 -14.21
C VAL A 15 27.01 -25.64 -13.28
N PHE A 16 28.04 -24.82 -13.49
CA PHE A 16 28.06 -23.47 -12.93
C PHE A 16 26.83 -22.75 -13.51
N ALA A 17 25.81 -22.58 -12.69
CA ALA A 17 24.62 -21.85 -13.08
C ALA A 17 25.05 -20.45 -13.54
N SER A 18 24.87 -20.15 -14.82
CA SER A 18 25.03 -18.80 -15.34
C SER A 18 24.09 -17.90 -14.53
N ALA A 19 24.51 -16.65 -14.29
CA ALA A 19 23.64 -15.68 -13.66
C ALA A 19 22.31 -15.59 -14.44
N GLN A 20 21.19 -15.62 -13.72
CA GLN A 20 19.90 -15.27 -14.28
C GLN A 20 19.77 -13.75 -14.21
N VAL A 21 19.51 -13.10 -15.34
CA VAL A 21 19.46 -11.64 -15.44
C VAL A 21 18.08 -11.23 -15.93
N SER A 22 17.52 -10.16 -15.36
CA SER A 22 16.27 -9.56 -15.81
C SER A 22 16.36 -9.11 -17.27
N GLN A 23 15.23 -9.08 -17.99
CA GLN A 23 15.15 -8.71 -19.40
C GLN A 23 15.79 -7.34 -19.70
N ASN A 24 15.62 -6.39 -18.78
CA ASN A 24 16.20 -5.04 -18.90
C ASN A 24 17.67 -4.92 -18.45
N GLY A 25 18.29 -6.02 -17.97
CA GLY A 25 19.68 -6.05 -17.52
C GLY A 25 19.98 -5.33 -16.21
N LYS A 26 18.96 -4.98 -15.42
CA LYS A 26 19.13 -4.23 -14.18
C LYS A 26 19.33 -5.11 -12.94
N ILE A 27 18.84 -6.34 -12.94
CA ILE A 27 18.83 -7.24 -11.78
C ILE A 27 19.42 -8.58 -12.18
N ALA A 28 20.25 -9.15 -11.32
CA ALA A 28 20.82 -10.47 -11.52
C ALA A 28 20.70 -11.33 -10.25
N VAL A 29 20.55 -12.62 -10.46
CA VAL A 29 20.55 -13.64 -9.41
C VAL A 29 21.62 -14.67 -9.72
N ARG A 30 22.46 -14.99 -8.73
CA ARG A 30 23.58 -15.93 -8.86
C ARG A 30 23.61 -16.91 -7.69
N LEU A 31 23.94 -18.15 -7.97
CA LEU A 31 24.28 -19.11 -6.91
C LEU A 31 25.64 -18.73 -6.32
N SER A 32 25.72 -18.49 -5.03
CA SER A 32 26.93 -18.20 -4.27
C SER A 32 27.37 -19.42 -3.46
N GLY A 33 28.46 -20.05 -3.88
CA GLY A 33 28.81 -21.37 -3.40
C GLY A 33 27.75 -22.42 -3.79
N ASP A 34 27.28 -23.19 -2.80
CA ASP A 34 26.19 -24.16 -2.97
C ASP A 34 25.07 -23.98 -1.93
N THR A 35 25.06 -22.89 -1.19
CA THR A 35 24.15 -22.70 -0.02
C THR A 35 23.39 -21.37 -0.01
N ALA A 36 23.70 -20.46 -0.92
CA ALA A 36 23.03 -19.15 -0.98
C ALA A 36 22.80 -18.68 -2.42
N VAL A 37 21.78 -17.89 -2.60
CA VAL A 37 21.44 -17.19 -3.84
C VAL A 37 21.66 -15.71 -3.61
N THR A 38 22.63 -15.11 -4.31
CA THR A 38 22.94 -13.67 -4.23
C THR A 38 22.10 -12.92 -5.25
N VAL A 39 21.47 -11.86 -4.79
CA VAL A 39 20.70 -10.90 -5.59
C VAL A 39 21.53 -9.63 -5.76
N GLU A 40 21.70 -9.18 -7.00
CA GLU A 40 22.49 -8.01 -7.37
C GLU A 40 21.64 -7.03 -8.17
N GLY A 41 21.78 -5.74 -7.89
CA GLY A 41 21.22 -4.65 -8.68
C GLY A 41 22.31 -3.93 -9.48
N ASN A 42 22.01 -3.45 -10.68
CA ASN A 42 22.92 -2.70 -11.52
C ASN A 42 22.65 -1.20 -11.39
N ALA A 43 23.59 -0.49 -10.76
CA ALA A 43 23.58 0.96 -10.65
C ALA A 43 24.62 1.56 -11.60
N GLY A 44 24.17 2.17 -12.70
CA GLY A 44 25.06 2.85 -13.65
C GLY A 44 26.15 1.96 -14.27
N GLY A 45 25.91 0.66 -14.47
CA GLY A 45 26.86 -0.31 -15.01
C GLY A 45 27.68 -1.05 -13.95
N LYS A 46 27.50 -0.73 -12.66
CA LYS A 46 28.14 -1.41 -11.54
C LYS A 46 27.13 -2.33 -10.85
N TRP A 47 27.45 -3.61 -10.75
CA TRP A 47 26.67 -4.57 -10.00
C TRP A 47 26.94 -4.45 -8.49
N LEU A 48 25.89 -4.28 -7.71
CA LEU A 48 25.94 -4.19 -6.24
C LEU A 48 25.17 -5.37 -5.66
N PRO A 49 25.78 -6.21 -4.80
CA PRO A 49 25.03 -7.21 -4.06
C PRO A 49 24.13 -6.51 -3.04
N VAL A 50 22.82 -6.78 -3.15
CA VAL A 50 21.81 -6.16 -2.26
C VAL A 50 21.27 -7.17 -1.25
N MET A 51 21.28 -8.46 -1.56
CA MET A 51 20.76 -9.48 -0.66
C MET A 51 21.37 -10.85 -0.97
N GLU A 52 21.49 -11.68 0.07
CA GLU A 52 21.70 -13.11 -0.06
C GLU A 52 20.51 -13.85 0.55
N ILE A 53 19.96 -14.81 -0.17
CA ILE A 53 18.95 -15.75 0.31
C ILE A 53 19.68 -17.04 0.69
N VAL A 54 19.74 -17.36 1.96
CA VAL A 54 20.37 -18.58 2.45
C VAL A 54 19.34 -19.70 2.44
N CYS A 55 19.53 -20.67 1.57
CA CYS A 55 18.54 -21.71 1.29
C CYS A 55 18.99 -23.14 1.66
N GLY A 56 20.20 -23.30 2.21
CA GLY A 56 20.82 -24.61 2.38
C GLY A 56 21.45 -25.12 1.08
N ARG A 57 21.94 -26.36 1.08
CA ARG A 57 22.73 -26.92 -0.03
C ARG A 57 21.88 -27.13 -1.28
N VAL A 58 22.22 -26.45 -2.36
CA VAL A 58 21.65 -26.62 -3.70
C VAL A 58 22.28 -27.82 -4.39
N THR A 59 21.48 -28.73 -4.92
CA THR A 59 21.92 -29.95 -5.61
C THR A 59 21.76 -29.85 -7.13
N ALA A 60 20.82 -29.05 -7.60
CA ALA A 60 20.61 -28.78 -9.03
C ALA A 60 19.91 -27.41 -9.22
N VAL A 61 20.09 -26.83 -10.39
CA VAL A 61 19.38 -25.60 -10.83
C VAL A 61 18.76 -25.88 -12.19
N THR A 62 17.50 -25.52 -12.37
CA THR A 62 16.76 -25.64 -13.63
C THR A 62 16.13 -24.31 -14.00
N GLY A 63 16.50 -23.73 -15.14
CA GLY A 63 15.80 -22.55 -15.70
C GLY A 63 14.47 -22.99 -16.32
N THR A 64 13.40 -22.24 -16.05
CA THR A 64 12.05 -22.51 -16.58
C THR A 64 11.65 -21.56 -17.71
N GLY A 65 12.50 -20.56 -17.99
CA GLY A 65 12.32 -19.60 -19.09
C GLY A 65 11.64 -18.30 -18.69
N GLY A 66 11.46 -17.42 -19.68
CA GLY A 66 10.86 -16.10 -19.53
C GLY A 66 9.33 -16.13 -19.62
N HIS A 67 8.68 -15.25 -18.89
CA HIS A 67 7.22 -15.12 -18.82
C HIS A 67 6.82 -13.64 -18.81
N ASP A 68 5.84 -13.30 -19.64
CA ASP A 68 5.25 -11.97 -19.67
C ASP A 68 4.10 -11.86 -18.66
N VAL A 69 4.00 -10.71 -18.04
CA VAL A 69 2.90 -10.30 -17.14
C VAL A 69 2.21 -9.11 -17.78
N ASP A 70 0.93 -9.24 -18.06
CA ASP A 70 0.10 -8.22 -18.71
C ASP A 70 -1.33 -8.32 -18.17
N TYR A 71 -1.80 -7.25 -17.50
CA TYR A 71 -3.14 -7.22 -16.90
C TYR A 71 -3.59 -5.80 -16.55
N ASP A 72 -4.90 -5.63 -16.38
CA ASP A 72 -5.49 -4.37 -15.95
C ASP A 72 -5.88 -4.41 -14.47
N MET A 73 -5.75 -3.25 -13.79
CA MET A 73 -6.16 -3.02 -12.41
C MET A 73 -7.31 -2.01 -12.36
N VAL A 74 -8.29 -2.25 -11.51
CA VAL A 74 -9.41 -1.31 -11.25
C VAL A 74 -8.96 -0.18 -10.33
N THR A 75 -8.10 -0.48 -9.37
CA THR A 75 -7.48 0.46 -8.43
C THR A 75 -5.97 0.34 -8.51
N GLY A 76 -5.23 1.26 -7.93
CA GLY A 76 -3.79 1.20 -7.86
C GLY A 76 -3.10 2.38 -8.54
N LYS A 77 -1.79 2.36 -8.50
CA LYS A 77 -0.92 3.40 -9.06
C LYS A 77 -0.75 3.32 -10.59
N ARG A 78 -1.26 2.26 -11.22
CA ARG A 78 -1.24 2.04 -12.67
C ARG A 78 -2.42 1.18 -13.09
N SER A 79 -3.16 1.62 -14.11
CA SER A 79 -4.35 0.90 -14.61
C SER A 79 -4.01 -0.27 -15.52
N HIS A 80 -2.89 -0.20 -16.25
CA HIS A 80 -2.38 -1.27 -17.12
C HIS A 80 -0.96 -1.62 -16.68
N CYS A 81 -0.76 -2.85 -16.23
CA CYS A 81 0.49 -3.33 -15.65
C CYS A 81 1.15 -4.34 -16.62
N VAL A 82 2.39 -4.06 -16.98
CA VAL A 82 3.20 -4.92 -17.85
C VAL A 82 4.56 -5.16 -17.19
N ASN A 83 4.96 -6.41 -17.09
CA ASN A 83 6.28 -6.82 -16.60
C ASN A 83 6.77 -8.07 -17.32
N HIS A 84 7.98 -8.48 -17.04
CA HIS A 84 8.57 -9.72 -17.53
C HIS A 84 9.44 -10.34 -16.44
N TYR A 85 9.42 -11.66 -16.30
CA TYR A 85 10.36 -12.35 -15.42
C TYR A 85 10.98 -13.57 -16.06
N GLU A 86 12.22 -13.86 -15.67
CA GLU A 86 12.91 -15.12 -15.89
C GLU A 86 12.77 -15.98 -14.63
N ALA A 87 12.49 -17.27 -14.77
CA ALA A 87 12.29 -18.15 -13.63
C ALA A 87 13.33 -19.29 -13.56
N SER A 88 13.69 -19.65 -12.33
CA SER A 88 14.58 -20.77 -12.03
C SER A 88 14.18 -21.48 -10.74
N ASP A 89 14.35 -22.78 -10.72
CA ASP A 89 14.16 -23.65 -9.56
C ASP A 89 15.51 -24.18 -9.05
N TYR A 90 15.76 -23.98 -7.77
CA TYR A 90 16.93 -24.46 -7.05
C TYR A 90 16.51 -25.64 -6.17
N MET A 91 16.90 -26.85 -6.57
CA MET A 91 16.61 -28.07 -5.82
C MET A 91 17.53 -28.18 -4.61
N LEU A 92 16.97 -28.28 -3.42
CA LEU A 92 17.72 -28.31 -2.17
C LEU A 92 17.98 -29.76 -1.71
N ALA A 93 19.07 -29.97 -0.97
CA ALA A 93 19.39 -31.27 -0.37
C ALA A 93 18.36 -31.73 0.68
N SER A 94 17.54 -30.83 1.22
CA SER A 94 16.38 -31.12 2.07
C SER A 94 15.25 -31.86 1.33
N GLY A 95 15.20 -31.72 0.00
CA GLY A 95 14.10 -32.16 -0.86
C GLY A 95 13.14 -31.03 -1.25
N ASP A 96 13.28 -29.84 -0.66
CA ASP A 96 12.51 -28.66 -1.04
C ASP A 96 13.01 -28.07 -2.37
N THR A 97 12.23 -27.23 -2.98
CA THR A 97 12.60 -26.45 -4.16
C THR A 97 12.41 -24.97 -3.88
N LEU A 98 13.50 -24.20 -3.96
CA LEU A 98 13.44 -22.75 -3.93
C LEU A 98 13.18 -22.23 -5.35
N SER A 99 11.97 -21.77 -5.63
CA SER A 99 11.61 -21.11 -6.89
C SER A 99 11.94 -19.64 -6.83
N VAL A 100 12.62 -19.12 -7.85
CA VAL A 100 13.03 -17.72 -7.95
C VAL A 100 12.56 -17.14 -9.28
N ARG A 101 12.00 -15.93 -9.26
CA ARG A 101 11.63 -15.15 -10.44
C ARG A 101 12.36 -13.82 -10.43
N VAL A 102 13.04 -13.49 -11.53
CA VAL A 102 13.79 -12.26 -11.69
C VAL A 102 13.03 -11.34 -12.64
N TYR A 103 12.38 -10.34 -12.06
CA TYR A 103 11.58 -9.33 -12.78
C TYR A 103 12.44 -8.14 -13.22
N ASN A 104 11.87 -7.26 -14.04
CA ASN A 104 12.55 -6.03 -14.47
C ASN A 104 12.78 -5.01 -13.33
N ASP A 105 12.06 -5.14 -12.24
CA ASP A 105 12.07 -4.24 -11.08
C ASP A 105 12.26 -4.95 -9.74
N GLY A 106 12.59 -6.26 -9.74
CA GLY A 106 12.81 -6.98 -8.50
C GLY A 106 12.95 -8.50 -8.65
N VAL A 107 12.97 -9.17 -7.50
CA VAL A 107 13.06 -10.62 -7.40
C VAL A 107 11.99 -11.13 -6.45
N THR A 108 11.34 -12.24 -6.81
CA THR A 108 10.44 -12.95 -5.90
C THR A 108 10.91 -14.39 -5.72
N TRP A 109 10.68 -14.95 -4.53
CA TRP A 109 11.04 -16.34 -4.26
C TRP A 109 10.03 -17.02 -3.34
N SER A 110 9.91 -18.35 -3.49
CA SER A 110 9.00 -19.15 -2.70
C SER A 110 9.46 -20.64 -2.65
N GLY A 111 8.71 -21.50 -1.97
CA GLY A 111 8.93 -22.93 -1.93
C GLY A 111 9.53 -23.48 -0.62
N CYS A 112 9.94 -22.60 0.30
CA CYS A 112 10.33 -22.95 1.65
C CYS A 112 9.41 -22.30 2.67
N HIS A 113 9.29 -22.89 3.85
CA HIS A 113 8.47 -22.33 4.93
C HIS A 113 9.16 -21.11 5.55
N ASP A 114 10.44 -21.26 5.91
CA ASP A 114 11.26 -20.20 6.49
C ASP A 114 12.42 -19.87 5.55
N TYR A 115 12.88 -18.61 5.60
CA TYR A 115 14.06 -18.15 4.88
C TYR A 115 14.98 -17.40 5.82
N LYS A 116 16.26 -17.39 5.48
CA LYS A 116 17.25 -16.49 6.09
C LYS A 116 17.81 -15.58 5.01
N VAL A 117 17.83 -14.27 5.28
CA VAL A 117 18.37 -13.28 4.34
C VAL A 117 19.46 -12.46 5.00
N ASN A 118 20.46 -12.08 4.20
CA ASN A 118 21.53 -11.20 4.58
C ASN A 118 21.46 -9.93 3.72
N VAL A 119 21.26 -8.79 4.37
CA VAL A 119 21.23 -7.45 3.80
C VAL A 119 22.29 -6.53 4.46
N SER A 120 23.34 -7.12 5.04
CA SER A 120 24.37 -6.39 5.80
C SER A 120 25.16 -5.37 4.98
N GLY A 121 25.03 -5.38 3.64
CA GLY A 121 25.58 -4.36 2.75
C GLY A 121 24.79 -3.04 2.71
N ALA A 122 23.61 -2.99 3.34
CA ALA A 122 22.80 -1.77 3.39
C ALA A 122 23.46 -0.69 4.24
N SER A 123 23.48 0.55 3.73
CA SER A 123 23.97 1.74 4.44
C SER A 123 22.93 2.33 5.39
N HIS A 124 21.66 2.27 5.01
CA HIS A 124 20.52 2.72 5.80
C HIS A 124 19.32 1.78 5.66
N SER A 125 18.39 1.87 6.62
CA SER A 125 17.16 1.11 6.59
C SER A 125 16.00 1.88 7.24
N TRP A 126 14.76 1.60 6.79
CA TRP A 126 13.50 2.07 7.39
C TRP A 126 12.67 0.86 7.75
N LEU A 127 12.60 0.58 9.05
CA LEU A 127 12.01 -0.64 9.59
C LEU A 127 10.92 -0.33 10.61
N MET A 128 9.73 -0.87 10.40
CA MET A 128 8.63 -0.77 11.36
C MET A 128 8.67 -1.98 12.31
N GLY A 129 8.60 -1.74 13.62
CA GLY A 129 8.32 -2.84 14.57
C GLY A 129 6.94 -3.42 14.26
N TRP A 130 6.84 -4.74 14.20
CA TRP A 130 5.57 -5.38 13.88
C TRP A 130 4.47 -5.07 14.90
N THR A 131 3.30 -4.75 14.40
CA THR A 131 2.03 -4.67 15.13
C THR A 131 0.99 -5.47 14.36
N ASP A 132 -0.05 -5.94 15.01
CA ASP A 132 -1.10 -6.75 14.37
C ASP A 132 -1.97 -5.96 13.38
N SER A 133 -2.03 -4.63 13.51
CA SER A 133 -2.71 -3.70 12.61
C SER A 133 -1.78 -2.96 11.64
N TYR A 134 -0.44 -3.16 11.76
CA TYR A 134 0.56 -2.42 10.98
C TYR A 134 0.56 -0.90 11.20
N GLU A 135 -0.02 -0.44 12.28
CA GLU A 135 -0.02 0.96 12.70
C GLU A 135 1.28 1.27 13.45
N GLY A 136 2.28 1.73 12.72
CA GLY A 136 3.59 2.03 13.27
C GLY A 136 4.44 2.91 12.37
N PHE A 137 5.46 3.53 12.97
CA PHE A 137 6.45 4.35 12.26
C PHE A 137 7.52 3.49 11.61
N PHE A 138 8.11 4.01 10.53
CA PHE A 138 9.28 3.47 9.84
C PHE A 138 10.51 4.33 10.14
N PRO A 139 11.09 4.28 11.35
CA PRO A 139 12.25 5.09 11.68
C PRO A 139 13.48 4.67 10.87
N LYS A 140 14.25 5.65 10.42
CA LYS A 140 15.55 5.42 9.79
C LYS A 140 16.51 4.76 10.79
N ASP A 141 17.23 3.74 10.34
CA ASP A 141 18.28 3.02 11.10
C ASP A 141 17.82 2.53 12.47
N ARG A 142 16.62 1.92 12.50
CA ARG A 142 16.09 1.32 13.72
C ARG A 142 17.07 0.30 14.27
N LYS A 143 17.43 0.45 15.54
CA LYS A 143 18.17 -0.59 16.25
C LYS A 143 17.29 -1.83 16.41
N THR A 144 17.83 -2.97 16.07
CA THR A 144 17.15 -4.26 16.16
C THR A 144 17.93 -5.17 17.11
N ASP A 145 17.24 -5.71 18.10
CA ASP A 145 17.76 -6.79 18.95
C ASP A 145 17.40 -8.14 18.33
N GLU A 146 18.21 -9.18 18.62
CA GLU A 146 17.95 -10.53 18.15
C GLU A 146 16.53 -11.00 18.49
N GLY A 147 15.85 -11.55 17.50
CA GLY A 147 14.46 -12.00 17.62
C GLY A 147 13.40 -10.90 17.54
N MET A 148 13.79 -9.62 17.41
CA MET A 148 12.85 -8.54 17.22
C MET A 148 12.04 -8.75 15.93
N ARG A 149 10.71 -8.75 16.02
CA ARG A 149 9.80 -8.89 14.87
C ARG A 149 9.62 -7.54 14.17
N ILE A 150 9.85 -7.52 12.87
CA ILE A 150 9.73 -6.36 11.97
C ILE A 150 8.60 -6.65 10.97
N GLY A 151 7.68 -5.70 10.85
CA GLY A 151 6.59 -5.76 9.86
C GLY A 151 7.05 -5.38 8.46
N TYR A 152 6.37 -5.89 7.44
CA TYR A 152 6.57 -5.46 6.06
C TYR A 152 5.82 -4.14 5.77
N PRO A 153 6.27 -3.38 4.74
CA PRO A 153 7.52 -3.54 4.02
C PRO A 153 8.73 -3.05 4.82
N ALA A 154 9.91 -3.51 4.43
CA ALA A 154 11.20 -3.06 4.98
C ALA A 154 12.05 -2.47 3.86
N LEU A 155 12.44 -1.19 3.98
CA LEU A 155 13.22 -0.49 2.97
C LEU A 155 14.69 -0.43 3.37
N PHE A 156 15.60 -0.70 2.43
CA PHE A 156 17.04 -0.68 2.58
C PHE A 156 17.68 0.18 1.49
N GLU A 157 18.70 0.94 1.85
CA GLU A 157 19.52 1.75 0.95
C GLU A 157 20.94 1.18 0.87
N TYR A 158 21.54 1.22 -0.33
CA TYR A 158 22.89 0.74 -0.62
C TYR A 158 23.69 1.85 -1.30
N GLY A 159 24.96 1.97 -0.92
CA GLY A 159 25.82 3.06 -1.38
C GLY A 159 25.39 4.41 -0.79
N ASP A 160 25.57 5.48 -1.55
CA ASP A 160 25.08 6.81 -1.25
C ASP A 160 23.90 7.13 -2.18
N ARG A 161 22.75 6.54 -1.89
CA ARG A 161 21.50 6.60 -2.69
C ARG A 161 21.60 5.95 -4.07
N ASP A 162 22.58 5.09 -4.29
CA ASP A 162 22.79 4.44 -5.59
C ASP A 162 21.73 3.39 -5.89
N MET A 163 21.26 2.67 -4.85
CA MET A 163 20.35 1.56 -4.97
C MET A 163 19.48 1.45 -3.73
N PHE A 164 18.22 1.10 -3.94
CA PHE A 164 17.26 0.76 -2.87
C PHE A 164 16.71 -0.64 -3.10
N MET A 165 16.33 -1.28 -2.00
CA MET A 165 15.61 -2.53 -2.00
C MET A 165 14.49 -2.46 -0.97
N LEU A 166 13.26 -2.78 -1.40
CA LEU A 166 12.11 -2.88 -0.51
C LEU A 166 11.69 -4.35 -0.43
N LEU A 167 11.81 -4.91 0.79
CA LEU A 167 11.33 -6.27 1.08
C LEU A 167 9.86 -6.25 1.48
N SER A 168 9.10 -7.16 0.91
CA SER A 168 7.70 -7.40 1.22
C SER A 168 7.31 -8.83 0.88
N GLU A 169 6.02 -9.09 0.81
CA GLU A 169 5.42 -10.36 0.42
C GLU A 169 4.34 -10.12 -0.62
N SER A 170 4.11 -11.08 -1.51
CA SER A 170 3.10 -11.04 -2.56
C SER A 170 2.40 -12.38 -2.73
N GLY A 171 1.31 -12.39 -3.47
CA GLY A 171 0.63 -13.63 -3.87
C GLY A 171 0.09 -14.44 -2.69
N ILE A 172 -0.27 -13.81 -1.58
CA ILE A 172 -0.96 -14.50 -0.50
C ILE A 172 -2.36 -14.94 -0.93
N THR A 173 -2.83 -16.00 -0.29
CA THR A 173 -4.18 -16.54 -0.50
C THR A 173 -4.83 -16.83 0.86
N GLY A 174 -6.10 -17.24 0.85
CA GLY A 174 -6.75 -17.74 2.08
C GLY A 174 -6.09 -19.00 2.68
N GLU A 175 -5.15 -19.63 1.98
CA GLU A 175 -4.41 -20.79 2.48
C GLU A 175 -3.01 -20.44 3.01
N SER A 176 -2.56 -19.17 2.85
CA SER A 176 -1.26 -18.70 3.31
C SER A 176 -1.29 -18.25 4.77
N ALA A 177 -0.14 -18.24 5.44
CA ALA A 177 0.14 -17.41 6.60
C ALA A 177 1.11 -16.30 6.16
N ALA A 178 0.84 -15.05 6.53
CA ALA A 178 1.69 -13.94 6.11
C ALA A 178 2.98 -13.88 6.94
N SER A 179 4.06 -13.46 6.29
CA SER A 179 5.40 -13.44 6.86
C SER A 179 5.77 -12.10 7.50
N SER A 180 6.76 -12.18 8.40
CA SER A 180 7.46 -11.03 8.97
C SER A 180 8.97 -11.31 9.02
N LEU A 181 9.77 -10.24 9.17
CA LEU A 181 11.20 -10.36 9.43
C LEU A 181 11.45 -10.52 10.93
N TYR A 182 12.42 -11.34 11.28
CA TYR A 182 12.94 -11.46 12.65
C TYR A 182 14.43 -11.18 12.64
N ALA A 183 14.87 -10.18 13.39
CA ALA A 183 16.28 -9.80 13.45
C ALA A 183 17.15 -10.97 13.95
N GLY A 184 18.22 -11.26 13.22
CA GLY A 184 19.18 -12.31 13.55
C GLY A 184 20.20 -11.87 14.59
N ASP A 185 21.13 -12.76 14.89
CA ASP A 185 22.26 -12.54 15.83
C ASP A 185 23.32 -11.55 15.30
N LYS A 186 23.28 -11.22 14.03
CA LYS A 186 24.20 -10.28 13.36
C LYS A 186 23.42 -9.16 12.66
N ALA A 187 23.98 -7.96 12.70
CA ALA A 187 23.42 -6.82 12.00
C ALA A 187 23.22 -7.12 10.50
N GLY A 188 22.06 -6.77 9.98
CA GLY A 188 21.67 -7.02 8.59
C GLY A 188 21.29 -8.48 8.25
N TRP A 189 21.20 -9.35 9.26
CA TRP A 189 20.67 -10.70 9.09
C TRP A 189 19.24 -10.79 9.61
N PHE A 190 18.36 -11.40 8.84
CA PHE A 190 16.97 -11.61 9.23
C PHE A 190 16.51 -13.04 8.89
N ASP A 191 15.73 -13.62 9.78
CA ASP A 191 14.89 -14.75 9.45
C ASP A 191 13.55 -14.23 8.94
N ILE A 192 13.01 -14.82 7.87
CA ILE A 192 11.66 -14.58 7.38
C ILE A 192 10.82 -15.77 7.78
N LYS A 193 9.76 -15.54 8.56
CA LYS A 193 8.90 -16.61 9.07
C LYS A 193 7.43 -16.22 8.92
N PRO A 194 6.56 -17.16 8.47
CA PRO A 194 5.12 -16.95 8.48
C PRO A 194 4.58 -17.01 9.92
N ASP A 195 3.44 -16.37 10.13
CA ASP A 195 2.71 -16.39 11.42
C ASP A 195 1.81 -17.63 11.50
N GLY A 196 2.42 -18.82 11.49
CA GLY A 196 1.70 -20.08 11.53
C GLY A 196 2.48 -21.25 10.94
N LYS A 197 1.75 -22.31 10.61
CA LYS A 197 2.29 -23.56 10.03
C LYS A 197 2.12 -23.60 8.50
N GLU A 198 1.26 -22.76 8.01
CA GLU A 198 0.92 -22.69 6.61
C GLU A 198 2.06 -22.02 5.83
N MET A 199 2.20 -22.38 4.58
CA MET A 199 3.21 -21.80 3.70
C MET A 199 2.98 -20.30 3.55
N PRO A 200 4.07 -19.49 3.53
CA PRO A 200 3.98 -18.08 3.22
C PRO A 200 3.56 -17.83 1.77
N GLY A 201 3.24 -16.59 1.45
CA GLY A 201 3.22 -16.10 0.09
C GLY A 201 4.62 -16.07 -0.53
N TRP A 202 4.72 -15.46 -1.71
CA TRP A 202 6.02 -15.20 -2.34
C TRP A 202 6.71 -14.05 -1.61
N GLN A 203 7.93 -14.28 -1.17
CA GLN A 203 8.77 -13.19 -0.69
C GLN A 203 9.14 -12.31 -1.87
N THR A 204 9.19 -11.00 -1.68
CA THR A 204 9.31 -10.02 -2.76
C THR A 204 10.33 -8.95 -2.40
N ALA A 205 11.33 -8.75 -3.25
CA ALA A 205 12.31 -7.67 -3.17
C ALA A 205 12.18 -6.78 -4.41
N ILE A 206 11.68 -5.55 -4.25
CA ILE A 206 11.69 -4.52 -5.29
C ILE A 206 13.05 -3.85 -5.24
N ILE A 207 13.75 -3.72 -6.39
CA ILE A 207 15.16 -3.32 -6.43
C ILE A 207 15.37 -2.27 -7.53
N GLY A 208 16.04 -1.17 -7.20
CA GLY A 208 16.39 -0.14 -8.16
C GLY A 208 16.61 1.21 -7.51
N SER A 209 16.47 2.29 -8.26
CA SER A 209 16.39 3.65 -7.73
C SER A 209 15.14 3.82 -6.87
N LEU A 210 15.04 4.90 -6.08
CA LEU A 210 13.80 5.21 -5.36
C LEU A 210 12.60 5.31 -6.30
N ALA A 211 12.79 5.77 -7.52
CA ALA A 211 11.73 5.81 -8.52
C ALA A 211 11.30 4.41 -8.95
N ASP A 212 12.25 3.51 -9.21
CA ASP A 212 11.93 2.11 -9.53
C ASP A 212 11.13 1.47 -8.37
N VAL A 213 11.46 1.78 -7.10
CA VAL A 213 10.72 1.27 -5.93
C VAL A 213 9.29 1.83 -5.87
N VAL A 214 9.12 3.15 -5.94
CA VAL A 214 7.80 3.81 -5.82
C VAL A 214 6.87 3.44 -6.98
N GLU A 215 7.42 3.32 -8.19
CA GLU A 215 6.65 3.08 -9.42
C GLU A 215 6.36 1.59 -9.67
N SER A 216 7.02 0.67 -8.95
CA SER A 216 6.88 -0.78 -9.11
C SER A 216 5.45 -1.26 -8.83
N THR A 217 5.00 -2.23 -9.63
CA THR A 217 3.76 -2.99 -9.43
C THR A 217 4.03 -4.44 -9.02
N LEU A 218 5.29 -4.79 -8.69
CA LEU A 218 5.76 -6.16 -8.49
C LEU A 218 4.94 -6.98 -7.50
N VAL A 219 4.44 -6.37 -6.42
CA VAL A 219 3.58 -7.07 -5.44
C VAL A 219 2.31 -7.59 -6.12
N ASN A 220 1.72 -6.79 -7.01
CA ASN A 220 0.55 -7.22 -7.78
C ASN A 220 0.96 -8.14 -8.94
N ASP A 221 2.06 -7.84 -9.66
CA ASP A 221 2.53 -8.62 -10.81
C ASP A 221 2.75 -10.10 -10.45
N ASN A 222 3.26 -10.35 -9.25
CA ASN A 222 3.51 -11.70 -8.72
C ASN A 222 2.32 -12.28 -7.92
N SER A 223 1.14 -11.69 -7.99
CA SER A 223 -0.06 -12.18 -7.29
C SER A 223 -1.00 -12.93 -8.24
N CYS A 224 -1.93 -13.70 -7.67
CA CYS A 224 -2.93 -14.42 -8.45
C CYS A 224 -3.78 -13.47 -9.29
N PRO A 225 -4.14 -13.84 -10.53
CA PRO A 225 -5.12 -13.12 -11.32
C PRO A 225 -6.46 -12.96 -10.58
N SER A 226 -7.26 -11.99 -11.04
CA SER A 226 -8.59 -11.76 -10.47
C SER A 226 -9.44 -13.03 -10.47
N LEU A 227 -10.05 -13.31 -9.33
CA LEU A 227 -11.06 -14.36 -9.18
C LEU A 227 -12.47 -13.88 -9.50
N LEU A 228 -12.67 -12.57 -9.75
CA LEU A 228 -13.96 -12.01 -10.08
C LEU A 228 -14.16 -11.98 -11.60
N PRO A 229 -15.24 -12.60 -12.10
CA PRO A 229 -15.51 -12.65 -13.55
C PRO A 229 -15.98 -11.30 -14.12
N ASP A 230 -16.53 -10.42 -13.29
CA ASP A 230 -16.96 -9.06 -13.63
C ASP A 230 -16.55 -8.09 -12.53
N VAL A 231 -15.86 -7.04 -12.92
CA VAL A 231 -15.40 -5.96 -12.04
C VAL A 231 -15.99 -4.59 -12.44
N SER A 232 -16.92 -4.57 -13.39
CA SER A 232 -17.51 -3.33 -13.92
C SER A 232 -18.28 -2.53 -12.87
N TRP A 233 -18.74 -3.17 -11.82
CA TRP A 233 -19.44 -2.57 -10.69
C TRP A 233 -18.49 -1.97 -9.64
N VAL A 234 -17.20 -2.35 -9.62
CA VAL A 234 -16.21 -1.81 -8.71
C VAL A 234 -15.89 -0.38 -9.14
N LYS A 235 -16.28 0.59 -8.33
CA LYS A 235 -16.09 2.02 -8.63
C LYS A 235 -15.27 2.68 -7.52
N PRO A 236 -14.00 3.00 -7.78
CA PRO A 236 -13.19 3.82 -6.87
C PRO A 236 -13.80 5.22 -6.67
N GLY A 237 -13.51 5.85 -5.55
CA GLY A 237 -14.02 7.20 -5.31
C GLY A 237 -13.66 7.79 -3.95
N VAL A 238 -14.12 9.02 -3.71
CA VAL A 238 -13.93 9.75 -2.47
C VAL A 238 -15.16 9.61 -1.60
N ALA A 239 -14.97 9.48 -0.29
CA ALA A 239 -16.03 9.38 0.70
C ALA A 239 -15.93 10.49 1.75
N SER A 240 -17.08 11.07 2.13
CA SER A 240 -17.16 11.76 3.41
C SER A 240 -17.13 10.73 4.55
N TRP A 241 -16.50 11.09 5.68
CA TRP A 241 -16.26 10.13 6.75
C TRP A 241 -16.60 10.70 8.12
N VAL A 242 -17.50 10.05 8.83
CA VAL A 242 -18.15 10.60 10.04
C VAL A 242 -17.28 10.53 11.29
N TYR A 243 -16.24 9.74 11.35
CA TYR A 243 -15.57 9.37 12.61
C TYR A 243 -14.60 10.42 13.18
N TRP A 244 -13.66 10.95 12.36
CA TRP A 244 -12.51 11.72 12.85
C TRP A 244 -12.89 12.97 13.69
N ALA A 245 -13.80 13.79 13.19
CA ALA A 245 -14.20 15.04 13.86
C ALA A 245 -15.27 14.84 14.94
N TYR A 246 -16.02 13.77 14.85
CA TYR A 246 -17.11 13.43 15.76
C TYR A 246 -16.98 11.95 16.16
N ASN A 247 -16.14 11.70 17.15
CA ASN A 247 -16.00 10.38 17.73
C ASN A 247 -17.39 9.84 18.14
N HIS A 248 -17.76 8.64 17.70
CA HIS A 248 -19.11 8.05 17.84
C HIS A 248 -20.23 8.80 17.08
N GLY A 249 -19.91 9.66 16.11
CA GLY A 249 -20.87 10.47 15.37
C GLY A 249 -21.89 9.67 14.57
N SER A 250 -21.59 8.45 14.15
CA SER A 250 -22.51 7.59 13.40
C SER A 250 -23.69 7.07 14.22
N SER A 251 -23.66 7.19 15.56
CA SER A 251 -24.82 6.95 16.43
C SER A 251 -25.81 8.13 16.49
N ASP A 252 -25.54 9.22 15.75
CA ASP A 252 -26.39 10.41 15.68
C ASP A 252 -26.78 10.70 14.22
N TYR A 253 -28.06 10.54 13.91
CA TYR A 253 -28.59 10.77 12.56
C TYR A 253 -28.32 12.17 12.03
N ASP A 254 -28.42 13.20 12.88
CA ASP A 254 -28.28 14.60 12.44
C ASP A 254 -26.82 14.91 12.07
N ILE A 255 -25.86 14.27 12.72
CA ILE A 255 -24.44 14.33 12.32
C ILE A 255 -24.25 13.62 10.98
N VAL A 256 -24.74 12.39 10.83
CA VAL A 256 -24.63 11.63 9.57
C VAL A 256 -25.25 12.40 8.41
N ALA A 257 -26.45 13.00 8.62
CA ALA A 257 -27.12 13.80 7.58
C ALA A 257 -26.27 14.98 7.10
N ARG A 258 -25.55 15.68 7.98
CA ARG A 258 -24.64 16.77 7.59
C ARG A 258 -23.49 16.29 6.71
N TYR A 259 -22.94 15.09 6.97
CA TYR A 259 -21.90 14.49 6.12
C TYR A 259 -22.45 14.03 4.77
N ILE A 260 -23.71 13.56 4.72
CA ILE A 260 -24.40 13.27 3.46
C ILE A 260 -24.59 14.56 2.65
N ASP A 261 -25.04 15.64 3.30
CA ASP A 261 -25.18 16.95 2.65
C ASP A 261 -23.86 17.49 2.11
N MET A 262 -22.77 17.36 2.88
CA MET A 262 -21.42 17.70 2.42
C MET A 262 -21.03 16.88 1.17
N ALA A 263 -21.24 15.56 1.21
CA ALA A 263 -20.93 14.69 0.08
C ALA A 263 -21.72 15.10 -1.18
N ARG A 264 -23.01 15.43 -1.05
CA ARG A 264 -23.83 15.98 -2.14
C ARG A 264 -23.24 17.29 -2.68
N ASP A 265 -22.98 18.24 -1.79
CA ASP A 265 -22.56 19.59 -2.17
C ASP A 265 -21.16 19.62 -2.81
N MET A 266 -20.29 18.72 -2.35
CA MET A 266 -18.96 18.49 -2.92
C MET A 266 -18.94 17.43 -4.03
N LYS A 267 -20.09 16.84 -4.40
CA LYS A 267 -20.21 15.78 -5.42
C LYS A 267 -19.34 14.56 -5.14
N LEU A 268 -19.13 14.22 -3.88
CA LEU A 268 -18.43 13.02 -3.50
C LEU A 268 -19.34 11.80 -3.74
N PRO A 269 -18.83 10.72 -4.36
CA PRO A 269 -19.67 9.56 -4.68
C PRO A 269 -20.12 8.77 -3.47
N TYR A 270 -19.43 8.87 -2.33
CA TYR A 270 -19.66 8.03 -1.16
C TYR A 270 -19.77 8.82 0.15
N ILE A 271 -20.46 8.18 1.09
CA ILE A 271 -20.35 8.45 2.53
C ILE A 271 -20.01 7.15 3.25
N LEU A 272 -19.10 7.19 4.22
CA LEU A 272 -18.91 6.12 5.18
C LEU A 272 -19.64 6.46 6.50
N ILE A 273 -20.68 5.69 6.80
CA ILE A 273 -21.35 5.67 8.10
C ILE A 273 -20.57 4.68 8.97
N ASP A 274 -19.73 5.22 9.86
CA ASP A 274 -18.72 4.46 10.61
C ASP A 274 -19.32 3.73 11.82
N ALA A 275 -18.52 3.31 12.77
CA ALA A 275 -18.87 2.50 13.94
C ALA A 275 -20.09 3.02 14.70
N GLU A 276 -20.83 2.10 15.36
CA GLU A 276 -22.02 2.37 16.18
C GLU A 276 -23.27 2.83 15.40
N TRP A 277 -23.31 2.63 14.08
CA TRP A 277 -24.52 2.92 13.30
C TRP A 277 -25.74 2.09 13.73
N ASP A 278 -25.51 0.94 14.35
CA ASP A 278 -26.56 0.07 14.90
C ASP A 278 -27.13 0.58 16.25
N GLU A 279 -26.49 1.59 16.85
CA GLU A 279 -26.92 2.28 18.05
C GLU A 279 -27.49 3.68 17.77
N MET A 280 -27.89 3.96 16.52
CA MET A 280 -28.39 5.28 16.12
C MET A 280 -29.57 5.71 16.97
N LYS A 281 -29.50 6.97 17.41
CA LYS A 281 -30.44 7.58 18.39
C LYS A 281 -31.50 8.44 17.70
N ASN A 282 -32.29 9.14 18.52
CA ASN A 282 -33.29 10.13 18.09
C ASN A 282 -34.47 9.53 17.30
N GLY A 283 -34.81 8.25 17.56
CA GLY A 283 -35.93 7.57 16.87
C GLY A 283 -35.63 7.23 15.42
N LYS A 284 -34.38 7.32 15.03
CA LYS A 284 -33.84 6.98 13.70
C LYS A 284 -33.03 5.70 13.74
N ASN A 285 -32.76 5.12 12.61
CA ASN A 285 -31.87 3.98 12.42
C ASN A 285 -31.03 4.14 11.14
N VAL A 286 -30.10 3.23 10.90
CA VAL A 286 -29.19 3.33 9.76
C VAL A 286 -29.92 3.36 8.41
N LEU A 287 -31.07 2.70 8.26
CA LEU A 287 -31.82 2.73 6.99
C LEU A 287 -32.43 4.11 6.72
N ASP A 288 -32.77 4.91 7.76
CA ASP A 288 -33.15 6.31 7.55
C ASP A 288 -32.00 7.09 6.91
N ALA A 289 -30.76 6.88 7.38
CA ALA A 289 -29.57 7.53 6.83
C ALA A 289 -29.21 7.01 5.42
N VAL A 290 -29.30 5.69 5.20
CA VAL A 290 -29.09 5.06 3.89
C VAL A 290 -30.08 5.61 2.87
N ASN A 291 -31.37 5.69 3.20
CA ASN A 291 -32.40 6.25 2.32
C ASN A 291 -32.13 7.73 2.02
N TYR A 292 -31.78 8.50 3.05
CA TYR A 292 -31.43 9.92 2.85
C TYR A 292 -30.21 10.09 1.95
N ALA A 293 -29.17 9.26 2.09
CA ALA A 293 -28.02 9.29 1.19
C ALA A 293 -28.43 9.04 -0.27
N HIS A 294 -29.29 8.05 -0.51
CA HIS A 294 -29.83 7.77 -1.85
C HIS A 294 -30.65 8.94 -2.42
N GLU A 295 -31.49 9.57 -1.59
CA GLU A 295 -32.26 10.76 -1.98
C GLU A 295 -31.35 11.92 -2.39
N GLN A 296 -30.16 12.03 -1.77
CA GLN A 296 -29.15 13.04 -2.09
C GLN A 296 -28.21 12.61 -3.23
N GLY A 297 -28.34 11.40 -3.80
CA GLY A 297 -27.48 10.87 -4.86
C GLY A 297 -26.11 10.40 -4.38
N VAL A 298 -25.94 10.17 -3.09
CA VAL A 298 -24.72 9.68 -2.45
C VAL A 298 -24.84 8.20 -2.14
N ARG A 299 -23.81 7.42 -2.41
CA ARG A 299 -23.81 5.96 -2.15
C ARG A 299 -23.26 5.68 -0.74
N PRO A 300 -24.06 5.07 0.16
CA PRO A 300 -23.60 4.78 1.52
C PRO A 300 -22.70 3.55 1.57
N MET A 301 -21.66 3.62 2.38
CA MET A 301 -20.89 2.51 2.91
C MET A 301 -21.11 2.44 4.43
N ILE A 302 -21.01 1.26 5.03
CA ILE A 302 -21.20 1.06 6.46
C ILE A 302 -20.05 0.25 7.08
N TRP A 303 -19.87 0.42 8.37
CA TRP A 303 -18.77 -0.17 9.11
C TRP A 303 -19.18 -1.45 9.87
N TYR A 304 -18.26 -2.39 10.01
CA TYR A 304 -18.42 -3.60 10.83
C TYR A 304 -17.16 -3.88 11.65
N ASN A 305 -17.33 -4.37 12.86
CA ASN A 305 -16.28 -5.03 13.62
C ASN A 305 -16.11 -6.46 13.12
N SER A 306 -14.90 -6.86 12.76
CA SER A 306 -14.59 -8.25 12.32
C SER A 306 -14.87 -9.27 13.42
N SER A 307 -14.81 -8.82 14.68
CA SER A 307 -15.01 -9.61 15.89
C SER A 307 -14.04 -10.80 16.04
N ILE A 308 -12.82 -10.61 15.53
CA ILE A 308 -11.72 -11.57 15.72
C ILE A 308 -10.48 -10.96 16.38
N GLY A 309 -10.28 -9.64 16.29
CA GLY A 309 -9.24 -8.89 16.99
C GLY A 309 -9.75 -8.24 18.27
N TRP A 310 -9.87 -6.91 18.26
CA TRP A 310 -10.40 -6.17 19.40
C TRP A 310 -11.93 -6.33 19.51
N ILE A 311 -12.41 -6.93 20.61
CA ILE A 311 -13.82 -7.25 20.83
C ILE A 311 -14.33 -6.57 22.09
N ASN A 312 -13.63 -6.75 23.22
CA ASN A 312 -14.06 -6.23 24.52
C ASN A 312 -13.79 -4.72 24.59
N GLY A 313 -14.87 -3.95 24.79
CA GLY A 313 -14.81 -2.49 24.78
C GLY A 313 -14.74 -1.86 23.39
N ALA A 314 -14.66 -2.65 22.32
CA ALA A 314 -14.71 -2.14 20.95
C ALA A 314 -16.13 -1.71 20.56
N PRO A 315 -16.28 -0.74 19.63
CA PRO A 315 -17.58 -0.36 19.10
C PRO A 315 -18.25 -1.49 18.29
N GLY A 316 -19.56 -1.38 18.07
CA GLY A 316 -20.39 -2.25 17.24
C GLY A 316 -20.64 -1.68 15.83
N PRO A 317 -21.29 -2.47 14.97
CA PRO A 317 -21.86 -3.80 15.22
C PRO A 317 -20.83 -4.92 15.30
N LYS A 318 -21.03 -5.83 16.20
CA LYS A 318 -20.17 -7.00 16.44
C LYS A 318 -20.89 -8.31 16.12
N PHE A 319 -20.11 -9.36 15.83
CA PHE A 319 -20.58 -10.74 15.63
C PHE A 319 -21.57 -10.93 14.46
N ARG A 320 -21.54 -10.02 13.47
CA ARG A 320 -22.43 -10.10 12.30
C ARG A 320 -21.82 -10.80 11.10
N LEU A 321 -20.49 -11.05 11.11
CA LEU A 321 -19.74 -11.58 9.97
C LEU A 321 -18.95 -12.86 10.31
N ASN A 322 -19.21 -13.51 11.45
CA ASN A 322 -18.31 -14.55 11.96
C ASN A 322 -18.50 -15.92 11.31
N THR A 323 -19.66 -16.22 10.75
CA THR A 323 -19.92 -17.47 10.02
C THR A 323 -20.23 -17.18 8.55
N PRO A 324 -20.08 -18.16 7.63
CA PRO A 324 -20.51 -17.99 6.26
C PRO A 324 -21.97 -17.59 6.11
N GLU A 325 -22.85 -18.13 6.94
CA GLU A 325 -24.28 -17.83 6.95
C GLU A 325 -24.55 -16.40 7.42
N ASP A 326 -23.78 -15.90 8.39
CA ASP A 326 -23.87 -14.52 8.85
C ASP A 326 -23.40 -13.56 7.77
N MET A 327 -22.26 -13.83 7.12
CA MET A 327 -21.74 -13.03 6.00
C MET A 327 -22.77 -12.91 4.88
N GLU A 328 -23.33 -14.05 4.47
CA GLU A 328 -24.32 -14.10 3.39
C GLU A 328 -25.56 -13.29 3.73
N ARG A 329 -26.08 -13.44 4.96
CA ARG A 329 -27.26 -12.70 5.44
C ARG A 329 -27.01 -11.19 5.48
N GLU A 330 -25.87 -10.75 6.07
CA GLU A 330 -25.54 -9.32 6.20
C GLU A 330 -25.25 -8.69 4.84
N PHE A 331 -24.49 -9.35 3.98
CA PHE A 331 -24.15 -8.77 2.68
C PHE A 331 -25.35 -8.79 1.71
N ALA A 332 -26.23 -9.80 1.79
CA ALA A 332 -27.51 -9.76 1.08
C ALA A 332 -28.38 -8.59 1.58
N TRP A 333 -28.41 -8.33 2.88
CA TRP A 333 -29.12 -7.18 3.45
C TRP A 333 -28.50 -5.85 2.97
N CYS A 334 -27.17 -5.73 2.93
CA CYS A 334 -26.50 -4.56 2.36
C CYS A 334 -26.91 -4.32 0.90
N GLN A 335 -26.87 -5.37 0.07
CA GLN A 335 -27.25 -5.30 -1.34
C GLN A 335 -28.70 -4.86 -1.54
N VAL A 336 -29.63 -5.45 -0.81
CA VAL A 336 -31.07 -5.14 -0.90
C VAL A 336 -31.37 -3.69 -0.53
N ASN A 337 -30.60 -3.12 0.40
CA ASN A 337 -30.74 -1.73 0.83
C ASN A 337 -29.86 -0.75 0.05
N GLY A 338 -29.18 -1.19 -1.02
CA GLY A 338 -28.39 -0.33 -1.89
C GLY A 338 -27.11 0.20 -1.24
N ILE A 339 -26.60 -0.46 -0.21
CA ILE A 339 -25.31 -0.14 0.42
C ILE A 339 -24.21 -0.53 -0.57
N ALA A 340 -23.29 0.41 -0.85
CA ALA A 340 -22.29 0.26 -1.91
C ALA A 340 -21.05 -0.53 -1.45
N GLY A 341 -20.79 -0.60 -0.15
CA GLY A 341 -19.63 -1.28 0.37
C GLY A 341 -19.57 -1.30 1.88
N VAL A 342 -18.55 -1.95 2.39
CA VAL A 342 -18.33 -2.14 3.83
C VAL A 342 -16.88 -1.82 4.21
N LYS A 343 -16.71 -1.10 5.32
CA LYS A 343 -15.45 -1.01 6.07
C LYS A 343 -15.51 -2.09 7.15
N ILE A 344 -14.51 -2.97 7.22
CA ILE A 344 -14.44 -4.03 8.23
C ILE A 344 -13.14 -3.85 9.00
N ASP A 345 -13.24 -3.78 10.31
CA ASP A 345 -12.19 -3.31 11.20
C ASP A 345 -11.77 -4.34 12.25
N PHE A 346 -10.61 -4.11 12.89
CA PHE A 346 -10.08 -4.86 14.02
C PHE A 346 -9.78 -6.33 13.74
N PHE A 347 -8.98 -6.56 12.70
CA PHE A 347 -8.41 -7.88 12.42
C PHE A 347 -7.22 -8.18 13.36
N SER A 348 -6.77 -9.44 13.39
CA SER A 348 -5.76 -9.91 14.33
C SER A 348 -4.52 -10.45 13.63
N GLY A 349 -3.71 -9.58 13.03
CA GLY A 349 -2.38 -9.89 12.51
C GLY A 349 -2.35 -10.78 11.26
N ASP A 350 -1.30 -11.61 11.16
CA ASP A 350 -0.83 -12.24 9.93
C ASP A 350 -1.15 -13.74 9.81
N THR A 351 -1.90 -14.31 10.76
CA THR A 351 -2.18 -15.75 10.78
C THR A 351 -3.02 -16.22 9.60
N ASN A 352 -2.87 -17.48 9.18
CA ASN A 352 -3.74 -18.10 8.17
C ASN A 352 -5.23 -17.97 8.51
N ARG A 353 -5.59 -18.12 9.79
CA ARG A 353 -6.98 -17.93 10.22
C ARG A 353 -7.52 -16.57 9.81
N ASN A 354 -6.72 -15.52 9.98
CA ASN A 354 -7.08 -14.15 9.62
C ASN A 354 -7.17 -13.97 8.10
N LEU A 355 -6.14 -14.39 7.36
CA LEU A 355 -6.12 -14.27 5.90
C LEU A 355 -7.27 -15.05 5.23
N ARG A 356 -7.58 -16.25 5.74
CA ARG A 356 -8.71 -17.05 5.26
C ARG A 356 -10.06 -16.36 5.54
N PHE A 357 -10.18 -15.71 6.68
CA PHE A 357 -11.38 -14.95 7.01
C PHE A 357 -11.54 -13.73 6.08
N MET A 358 -10.45 -12.97 5.86
CA MET A 358 -10.45 -11.85 4.91
C MET A 358 -10.82 -12.30 3.48
N ALA A 359 -10.23 -13.39 2.99
CA ALA A 359 -10.56 -13.93 1.67
C ALA A 359 -12.04 -14.29 1.55
N ARG A 360 -12.63 -14.97 2.55
CA ARG A 360 -14.05 -15.31 2.58
C ARG A 360 -14.97 -14.09 2.60
N LEU A 361 -14.58 -13.04 3.35
CA LEU A 361 -15.31 -11.77 3.33
C LEU A 361 -15.30 -11.14 1.94
N LEU A 362 -14.15 -11.11 1.26
CA LEU A 362 -14.00 -10.57 -0.09
C LEU A 362 -14.85 -11.35 -1.11
N GLU A 363 -14.79 -12.69 -1.06
CA GLU A 363 -15.57 -13.56 -1.94
C GLU A 363 -17.08 -13.40 -1.72
N CYS A 364 -17.51 -13.33 -0.46
CA CYS A 364 -18.91 -13.13 -0.13
C CYS A 364 -19.39 -11.73 -0.56
N ALA A 365 -18.63 -10.69 -0.22
CA ALA A 365 -18.94 -9.30 -0.60
C ALA A 365 -19.03 -9.13 -2.11
N ALA A 366 -18.14 -9.80 -2.89
CA ALA A 366 -18.17 -9.76 -4.34
C ALA A 366 -19.47 -10.34 -4.95
N ARG A 367 -20.01 -11.42 -4.37
CA ARG A 367 -21.31 -11.98 -4.81
C ARG A 367 -22.47 -11.00 -4.64
N HIS A 368 -22.33 -10.04 -3.73
CA HIS A 368 -23.33 -9.00 -3.43
C HIS A 368 -22.96 -7.63 -4.00
N ASN A 369 -21.94 -7.55 -4.88
CA ASN A 369 -21.42 -6.30 -5.46
C ASN A 369 -21.06 -5.24 -4.42
N LEU A 370 -20.43 -5.65 -3.31
CA LEU A 370 -19.98 -4.76 -2.25
C LEU A 370 -18.49 -4.47 -2.35
N LEU A 371 -18.13 -3.20 -2.32
CA LEU A 371 -16.77 -2.73 -2.10
C LEU A 371 -16.33 -3.08 -0.67
N VAL A 372 -15.06 -3.39 -0.48
CA VAL A 372 -14.52 -3.72 0.83
C VAL A 372 -13.31 -2.83 1.13
N ASN A 373 -13.29 -2.27 2.32
CA ASN A 373 -12.14 -1.60 2.90
C ASN A 373 -11.80 -2.28 4.25
N PHE A 374 -10.56 -2.73 4.43
CA PHE A 374 -10.10 -3.32 5.68
C PHE A 374 -9.34 -2.30 6.52
N HIS A 375 -9.69 -2.21 7.80
CA HIS A 375 -8.99 -1.45 8.83
C HIS A 375 -8.51 -2.35 9.97
N GLY A 376 -7.61 -1.84 10.83
CA GLY A 376 -6.99 -2.66 11.86
C GLY A 376 -6.46 -3.99 11.32
N ALA A 377 -5.84 -3.97 10.16
CA ALA A 377 -5.57 -5.15 9.33
C ALA A 377 -4.12 -5.20 8.85
N THR A 378 -3.69 -6.37 8.39
CA THR A 378 -2.42 -6.55 7.68
C THR A 378 -2.40 -5.80 6.34
N ILE A 379 -1.21 -5.55 5.78
CA ILE A 379 -1.04 -4.92 4.46
C ILE A 379 -1.59 -5.79 3.32
N PRO A 380 -1.85 -5.23 2.12
CA PRO A 380 -2.59 -5.93 1.03
C PRO A 380 -1.93 -7.20 0.47
N ARG A 381 -0.61 -7.28 0.40
CA ARG A 381 0.17 -8.42 -0.15
C ARG A 381 -0.35 -8.98 -1.48
N GLY A 382 -0.96 -8.13 -2.32
CA GLY A 382 -1.49 -8.49 -3.63
C GLY A 382 -2.94 -8.98 -3.66
N PHE A 383 -3.65 -9.00 -2.53
CA PHE A 383 -5.09 -9.33 -2.50
C PHE A 383 -5.92 -8.43 -3.43
N GLN A 384 -5.50 -7.19 -3.67
CA GLN A 384 -6.20 -6.27 -4.55
C GLN A 384 -6.26 -6.73 -6.02
N ARG A 385 -5.25 -7.46 -6.50
CA ARG A 385 -5.29 -8.08 -7.83
C ARG A 385 -6.23 -9.28 -7.85
N THR A 386 -6.16 -10.11 -6.82
CA THR A 386 -6.95 -11.34 -6.71
C THR A 386 -8.43 -11.03 -6.45
N TYR A 387 -8.70 -10.02 -5.64
CA TYR A 387 -10.03 -9.55 -5.25
C TYR A 387 -10.17 -8.04 -5.53
N PRO A 388 -10.50 -7.63 -6.75
CA PRO A 388 -10.61 -6.21 -7.12
C PRO A 388 -11.63 -5.40 -6.33
N ASN A 389 -12.56 -6.03 -5.63
CA ASN A 389 -13.48 -5.40 -4.69
C ASN A 389 -12.83 -5.00 -3.35
N LEU A 390 -11.61 -5.47 -3.06
CA LEU A 390 -10.78 -4.90 -2.01
C LEU A 390 -10.21 -3.57 -2.50
N ILE A 391 -10.92 -2.50 -2.21
CA ILE A 391 -10.67 -1.18 -2.81
C ILE A 391 -9.58 -0.42 -2.07
N SER A 392 -9.40 -0.66 -0.75
CA SER A 392 -8.28 -0.16 0.04
C SER A 392 -8.07 -0.98 1.32
N VAL A 393 -6.93 -0.79 1.95
CA VAL A 393 -6.57 -1.36 3.25
C VAL A 393 -5.86 -0.29 4.06
N GLU A 394 -6.20 -0.13 5.35
CA GLU A 394 -5.44 0.74 6.24
C GLU A 394 -4.00 0.21 6.38
N GLY A 395 -3.74 -0.72 7.27
CA GLY A 395 -2.42 -1.30 7.52
C GLY A 395 -1.32 -0.22 7.62
N VAL A 396 -1.61 0.90 8.25
CA VAL A 396 -0.76 2.09 8.37
C VAL A 396 -1.12 2.86 9.63
N TYR A 397 -0.14 3.51 10.24
CA TYR A 397 -0.40 4.51 11.27
C TYR A 397 -0.88 5.79 10.56
N GLY A 398 -2.22 5.94 10.45
CA GLY A 398 -2.90 6.93 9.61
C GLY A 398 -3.31 8.19 10.37
N GLU A 399 -3.91 9.12 9.65
CA GLU A 399 -4.33 10.42 10.19
C GLU A 399 -5.48 10.30 11.21
N GLU A 400 -6.15 9.16 11.27
CA GLU A 400 -7.12 8.85 12.32
C GLU A 400 -6.54 9.11 13.74
N TRP A 401 -5.23 8.88 13.90
CA TRP A 401 -4.51 9.07 15.16
C TRP A 401 -4.01 10.50 15.39
N TYR A 402 -4.18 11.38 14.42
CA TYR A 402 -3.62 12.72 14.41
C TYR A 402 -3.98 13.52 15.66
N ASN A 403 -5.25 13.51 16.03
CA ASN A 403 -5.74 14.28 17.15
C ASN A 403 -5.65 13.58 18.50
N ASN A 404 -5.56 12.25 18.49
CA ASN A 404 -5.71 11.45 19.72
C ASN A 404 -4.37 11.13 20.36
N VAL A 405 -3.28 11.11 19.56
CA VAL A 405 -1.96 10.68 20.01
C VAL A 405 -0.92 11.74 19.71
N PRO A 406 -0.55 12.60 20.68
CA PRO A 406 0.44 13.66 20.48
C PRO A 406 1.75 13.19 19.88
N THR A 407 2.25 11.99 20.27
CA THR A 407 3.48 11.42 19.71
C THR A 407 3.37 11.04 18.23
N PHE A 408 2.17 10.79 17.72
CA PHE A 408 1.92 10.64 16.29
C PHE A 408 1.98 12.01 15.62
N THR A 409 1.22 12.97 16.12
CA THR A 409 1.13 14.32 15.58
C THR A 409 2.51 14.98 15.46
N ASP A 410 3.35 14.89 16.51
CA ASP A 410 4.70 15.46 16.51
C ASP A 410 5.63 14.88 15.42
N LYS A 411 5.31 13.73 14.87
CA LYS A 411 6.09 13.03 13.83
C LYS A 411 5.38 12.99 12.48
N ALA A 412 4.16 13.49 12.38
CA ALA A 412 3.30 13.31 11.22
C ALA A 412 3.99 13.76 9.91
N ALA A 413 4.59 14.93 9.85
CA ALA A 413 5.21 15.46 8.64
C ALA A 413 6.30 14.53 8.07
N SER A 414 7.24 14.06 8.91
CA SER A 414 8.29 13.15 8.48
C SER A 414 7.77 11.74 8.22
N HIS A 415 6.77 11.30 8.97
CA HIS A 415 6.07 10.03 8.72
C HIS A 415 5.38 10.05 7.37
N ASN A 416 4.62 11.11 7.09
CA ASN A 416 3.96 11.31 5.80
C ASN A 416 4.95 11.29 4.63
N ALA A 417 6.13 11.90 4.80
CA ALA A 417 7.19 11.87 3.78
C ALA A 417 7.93 10.51 3.70
N THR A 418 7.67 9.55 4.61
CA THR A 418 8.24 8.20 4.57
C THR A 418 7.31 7.20 3.87
N LEU A 419 6.00 7.35 4.03
CA LEU A 419 5.00 6.39 3.55
C LEU A 419 5.00 6.15 2.03
N PRO A 420 5.25 7.16 1.15
CA PRO A 420 5.35 6.94 -0.29
C PRO A 420 6.45 5.96 -0.72
N PHE A 421 7.48 5.81 0.11
CA PHE A 421 8.64 4.94 -0.14
C PHE A 421 8.58 3.60 0.60
N THR A 422 7.59 3.42 1.45
CA THR A 422 7.41 2.23 2.29
C THR A 422 6.01 1.65 2.10
N ARG A 423 5.08 1.91 3.01
CA ARG A 423 3.74 1.30 3.06
C ARG A 423 2.94 1.45 1.75
N ASN A 424 2.93 2.64 1.15
CA ASN A 424 2.12 2.88 -0.06
C ASN A 424 2.72 2.27 -1.34
N VAL A 425 3.97 1.78 -1.29
CA VAL A 425 4.57 1.02 -2.40
C VAL A 425 3.84 -0.29 -2.64
N VAL A 426 3.40 -0.97 -1.57
CA VAL A 426 2.92 -2.36 -1.60
C VAL A 426 1.42 -2.51 -1.80
N GLY A 427 0.71 -1.44 -2.09
CA GLY A 427 -0.71 -1.41 -2.42
C GLY A 427 -1.48 -0.28 -1.76
N SER A 428 -2.75 -0.15 -2.13
CA SER A 428 -3.64 0.93 -1.67
C SER A 428 -3.63 1.07 -0.15
N MET A 429 -3.63 2.33 0.29
CA MET A 429 -3.47 2.70 1.69
C MET A 429 -4.52 3.71 2.09
N ASP A 430 -5.46 3.30 2.94
CA ASP A 430 -6.46 4.19 3.50
C ASP A 430 -5.89 4.96 4.69
N TYR A 431 -5.22 6.05 4.40
CA TYR A 431 -4.58 6.93 5.37
C TYR A 431 -5.58 7.90 6.04
N THR A 432 -6.76 8.05 5.49
CA THR A 432 -7.79 9.01 5.90
C THR A 432 -7.31 10.47 5.90
N PRO A 433 -6.83 11.03 4.76
CA PRO A 433 -6.15 12.32 4.71
C PRO A 433 -7.12 13.52 4.76
N CYS A 434 -6.51 14.72 4.82
CA CYS A 434 -7.19 15.99 4.55
C CYS A 434 -7.88 16.64 5.75
N ALA A 435 -7.22 16.64 6.91
CA ALA A 435 -7.65 17.44 8.06
C ALA A 435 -7.13 18.88 7.96
N PHE A 436 -8.03 19.83 7.79
CA PHE A 436 -7.72 21.27 7.77
C PHE A 436 -7.98 21.95 9.12
N THR A 437 -8.60 21.26 10.08
CA THR A 437 -8.89 21.79 11.42
C THR A 437 -8.38 20.83 12.49
N ASP A 438 -8.35 21.32 13.72
CA ASP A 438 -7.99 20.51 14.89
C ASP A 438 -9.25 19.91 15.53
N SER A 439 -9.11 18.74 16.15
CA SER A 439 -10.15 18.13 16.98
C SER A 439 -9.70 18.08 18.45
N GLN A 440 -8.84 17.13 18.81
CA GLN A 440 -8.40 16.94 20.21
C GLN A 440 -6.98 17.47 20.46
N HIS A 441 -6.16 17.54 19.42
CA HIS A 441 -4.76 17.94 19.49
C HIS A 441 -4.39 18.72 18.21
N PRO A 442 -3.69 19.86 18.29
CA PRO A 442 -3.30 20.63 17.11
C PRO A 442 -2.40 19.83 16.17
N HIS A 443 -2.73 19.78 14.89
CA HIS A 443 -1.85 19.23 13.88
C HIS A 443 -0.69 20.18 13.56
N ILE A 444 0.39 19.64 12.96
CA ILE A 444 1.63 20.38 12.72
C ILE A 444 1.90 20.67 11.24
N THR A 445 1.19 20.03 10.37
CA THR A 445 1.26 20.17 8.91
C THR A 445 0.44 21.38 8.45
N THR A 446 0.68 21.82 7.24
CA THR A 446 -0.12 22.90 6.64
C THR A 446 -1.31 22.35 5.85
N ASP A 447 -2.27 23.21 5.52
CA ASP A 447 -3.42 22.81 4.69
C ASP A 447 -3.00 22.24 3.32
N ALA A 448 -1.97 22.84 2.68
CA ALA A 448 -1.49 22.32 1.40
C ALA A 448 -0.73 20.98 1.53
N HIS A 449 -0.10 20.71 2.67
CA HIS A 449 0.44 19.38 2.97
C HIS A 449 -0.69 18.36 3.02
N GLU A 450 -1.73 18.63 3.82
CA GLU A 450 -2.89 17.75 3.99
C GLU A 450 -3.60 17.48 2.64
N LEU A 451 -3.81 18.51 1.85
CA LEU A 451 -4.39 18.38 0.52
C LEU A 451 -3.51 17.51 -0.42
N ALA A 452 -2.19 17.70 -0.38
CA ALA A 452 -1.25 16.97 -1.22
C ALA A 452 -1.24 15.47 -0.93
N LEU A 453 -1.54 15.04 0.31
CA LEU A 453 -1.63 13.62 0.69
C LEU A 453 -2.66 12.86 -0.17
N THR A 454 -3.73 13.52 -0.60
CA THR A 454 -4.78 12.90 -1.43
C THR A 454 -4.28 12.43 -2.80
N VAL A 455 -3.19 13.00 -3.31
CA VAL A 455 -2.52 12.59 -4.54
C VAL A 455 -1.30 11.73 -4.24
N LEU A 456 -0.52 12.08 -3.22
CA LEU A 456 0.68 11.32 -2.83
C LEU A 456 0.35 9.88 -2.47
N TYR A 457 -0.77 9.64 -1.78
CA TYR A 457 -1.19 8.30 -1.38
C TYR A 457 -2.18 7.71 -2.38
N GLU A 458 -1.84 6.54 -2.88
CA GLU A 458 -2.76 5.75 -3.67
C GLU A 458 -3.71 5.00 -2.74
N SER A 459 -5.01 5.21 -2.96
CA SER A 459 -6.08 4.51 -2.28
C SER A 459 -7.30 4.47 -3.20
N GLY A 460 -7.87 3.31 -3.44
CA GLY A 460 -9.06 3.17 -4.29
C GLY A 460 -10.31 3.78 -3.67
N ILE A 461 -10.34 3.96 -2.34
CA ILE A 461 -11.29 4.82 -1.62
C ILE A 461 -10.50 5.80 -0.77
N GLN A 462 -10.84 7.09 -0.85
CA GLN A 462 -10.26 8.13 -0.01
C GLN A 462 -11.32 8.60 0.97
N HIS A 463 -11.17 8.30 2.25
CA HIS A 463 -11.98 8.84 3.32
C HIS A 463 -11.40 10.20 3.74
N LEU A 464 -12.15 11.27 3.49
CA LEU A 464 -11.70 12.62 3.89
C LEU A 464 -11.95 12.80 5.39
N ALA A 465 -10.88 13.01 6.14
CA ALA A 465 -10.96 13.39 7.54
C ALA A 465 -11.39 14.85 7.65
N ASP A 466 -11.98 15.24 8.74
CA ASP A 466 -12.46 16.56 9.11
C ASP A 466 -13.99 16.70 9.04
N ARG A 467 -14.46 17.85 9.47
CA ARG A 467 -15.88 18.17 9.62
C ARG A 467 -16.46 18.84 8.37
N PRO A 468 -17.77 18.70 8.12
CA PRO A 468 -18.40 19.29 6.95
C PRO A 468 -18.18 20.79 6.80
N GLU A 469 -18.21 21.53 7.91
CA GLU A 469 -18.03 22.98 7.91
C GLU A 469 -16.64 23.39 7.42
N SER A 470 -15.62 22.61 7.74
CA SER A 470 -14.24 22.83 7.29
C SER A 470 -14.14 22.74 5.77
N PHE A 471 -14.65 21.65 5.18
CA PHE A 471 -14.61 21.44 3.73
C PHE A 471 -15.46 22.48 2.97
N LEU A 472 -16.66 22.78 3.46
CA LEU A 472 -17.56 23.74 2.80
C LEU A 472 -17.03 25.18 2.85
N ALA A 473 -16.20 25.52 3.85
CA ALA A 473 -15.55 26.81 3.96
C ALA A 473 -14.33 27.00 3.04
N GLN A 474 -13.82 25.92 2.45
CA GLN A 474 -12.64 25.99 1.58
C GLN A 474 -12.90 26.81 0.30
N PRO A 475 -11.86 27.41 -0.30
CA PRO A 475 -11.94 28.04 -1.62
C PRO A 475 -12.58 27.11 -2.66
N LYS A 476 -13.14 27.73 -3.69
CA LYS A 476 -13.80 26.97 -4.77
C LYS A 476 -12.85 25.99 -5.45
N GLU A 477 -11.61 26.40 -5.68
CA GLU A 477 -10.57 25.60 -6.33
C GLU A 477 -10.27 24.31 -5.55
N ILE A 478 -10.22 24.39 -4.23
CA ILE A 478 -10.01 23.24 -3.34
C ILE A 478 -11.21 22.28 -3.41
N LYS A 479 -12.43 22.84 -3.34
CA LYS A 479 -13.66 22.03 -3.45
C LYS A 479 -13.79 21.37 -4.82
N ASP A 480 -13.49 22.09 -5.89
CA ASP A 480 -13.50 21.56 -7.26
C ASP A 480 -12.46 20.46 -7.44
N PHE A 481 -11.26 20.63 -6.88
CA PHE A 481 -10.23 19.60 -6.89
C PHE A 481 -10.71 18.34 -6.17
N LEU A 482 -11.18 18.45 -4.94
CA LEU A 482 -11.65 17.29 -4.15
C LEU A 482 -12.88 16.61 -4.79
N SER A 483 -13.77 17.39 -5.41
CA SER A 483 -14.93 16.86 -6.16
C SER A 483 -14.52 16.05 -7.39
N GLY A 484 -13.40 16.39 -8.00
CA GLY A 484 -12.86 15.74 -9.19
C GLY A 484 -11.68 14.81 -8.93
N LEU A 485 -11.33 14.56 -7.68
CA LEU A 485 -10.14 13.78 -7.29
C LEU A 485 -10.21 12.33 -7.79
N PRO A 486 -9.29 11.90 -8.64
CA PRO A 486 -9.16 10.49 -9.01
C PRO A 486 -8.61 9.68 -7.82
N THR A 487 -9.13 8.46 -7.65
CA THR A 487 -8.66 7.51 -6.63
C THR A 487 -8.10 6.22 -7.23
N ALA A 488 -8.05 6.14 -8.56
CA ALA A 488 -7.38 5.10 -9.32
C ALA A 488 -6.64 5.73 -10.50
N TRP A 489 -5.38 5.38 -10.67
CA TRP A 489 -4.45 6.11 -11.53
C TRP A 489 -4.01 5.30 -12.74
N ASP A 490 -3.79 5.97 -13.86
CA ASP A 490 -3.31 5.34 -15.09
C ASP A 490 -1.79 5.24 -15.13
N ASP A 491 -1.09 6.13 -14.43
CA ASP A 491 0.36 6.09 -14.27
C ASP A 491 0.81 6.87 -13.02
N THR A 492 2.00 6.53 -12.52
CA THR A 492 2.62 7.17 -11.35
C THR A 492 4.12 7.35 -11.61
N ARG A 493 4.66 8.54 -11.31
CA ARG A 493 6.07 8.88 -11.43
C ARG A 493 6.58 9.57 -10.17
N LEU A 494 7.70 9.11 -9.64
CA LEU A 494 8.43 9.83 -8.60
C LEU A 494 9.24 10.95 -9.26
N LEU A 495 8.98 12.19 -8.91
CA LEU A 495 9.73 13.35 -9.42
C LEU A 495 10.88 13.75 -8.49
N GLY A 496 10.81 13.37 -7.22
CA GLY A 496 11.86 13.63 -6.25
C GLY A 496 11.46 13.17 -4.87
N GLY A 497 12.44 13.00 -3.99
CA GLY A 497 12.15 12.61 -2.62
C GLY A 497 13.25 11.82 -1.94
N TYR A 498 13.09 11.72 -0.61
CA TYR A 498 13.87 10.83 0.24
C TYR A 498 13.04 10.53 1.50
N PRO A 499 12.99 9.27 1.97
CA PRO A 499 12.12 8.89 3.08
C PRO A 499 12.35 9.73 4.33
N GLY A 500 11.28 10.37 4.82
CA GLY A 500 11.30 11.25 5.98
C GLY A 500 11.64 12.71 5.70
N ASP A 501 12.23 13.01 4.54
CA ASP A 501 12.63 14.36 4.16
C ASP A 501 11.56 15.10 3.36
N TYR A 502 11.19 14.53 2.22
CA TYR A 502 10.17 15.06 1.31
C TYR A 502 9.78 14.01 0.27
N ALA A 503 8.64 14.20 -0.35
CA ALA A 503 8.21 13.40 -1.49
C ALA A 503 7.52 14.27 -2.54
N VAL A 504 7.79 14.01 -3.82
CA VAL A 504 7.10 14.65 -4.95
C VAL A 504 6.71 13.56 -5.95
N ILE A 505 5.42 13.36 -6.14
CA ILE A 505 4.86 12.33 -7.02
C ILE A 505 3.93 12.98 -8.04
N ALA A 506 4.04 12.54 -9.28
CA ALA A 506 3.08 12.85 -10.34
C ALA A 506 2.22 11.61 -10.62
N ARG A 507 0.91 11.80 -10.70
CA ARG A 507 -0.05 10.76 -11.06
C ARG A 507 -0.90 11.19 -12.23
N ARG A 508 -1.19 10.27 -13.16
CA ARG A 508 -1.98 10.55 -14.36
C ARG A 508 -3.35 9.90 -14.29
N LYS A 509 -4.36 10.65 -14.74
CA LYS A 509 -5.69 10.12 -15.04
C LYS A 509 -6.21 10.70 -16.36
N GLY A 510 -6.43 9.83 -17.34
CA GLY A 510 -6.68 10.28 -18.70
C GLY A 510 -5.50 11.11 -19.23
N ASP A 511 -5.80 12.31 -19.70
CA ASP A 511 -4.80 13.26 -20.22
C ASP A 511 -4.24 14.21 -19.14
N LYS A 512 -4.76 14.15 -17.90
CA LYS A 512 -4.39 15.05 -16.82
C LYS A 512 -3.32 14.47 -15.92
N TRP A 513 -2.35 15.31 -15.51
CA TRP A 513 -1.37 15.00 -14.51
C TRP A 513 -1.62 15.81 -13.22
N TYR A 514 -1.46 15.15 -12.11
CA TYR A 514 -1.57 15.68 -10.75
C TYR A 514 -0.22 15.53 -10.09
N VAL A 515 0.49 16.64 -9.86
CA VAL A 515 1.79 16.63 -9.18
C VAL A 515 1.57 17.10 -7.76
N ALA A 516 1.95 16.31 -6.80
CA ALA A 516 1.86 16.64 -5.37
C ALA A 516 3.22 16.54 -4.71
N GLY A 517 3.50 17.46 -3.80
CA GLY A 517 4.72 17.44 -3.00
C GLY A 517 4.48 17.82 -1.56
N ILE A 518 5.20 17.16 -0.64
CA ILE A 518 5.20 17.49 0.79
C ILE A 518 6.63 17.60 1.33
N ASN A 519 6.79 18.43 2.34
CA ASN A 519 8.01 18.64 3.10
C ASN A 519 7.87 18.01 4.50
N GLY A 520 8.71 17.02 4.82
CA GLY A 520 8.73 16.34 6.12
C GLY A 520 9.51 17.08 7.21
N ASN A 521 10.14 18.22 6.90
CA ASN A 521 11.08 18.93 7.78
C ASN A 521 10.52 20.24 8.34
N ASP A 522 11.14 20.71 9.42
CA ASP A 522 10.83 21.96 10.12
C ASP A 522 11.45 23.22 9.47
N SER A 523 12.07 23.07 8.30
CA SER A 523 12.63 24.17 7.50
C SER A 523 12.04 24.18 6.11
N SER A 524 11.93 25.35 5.50
CA SER A 524 11.50 25.47 4.09
C SER A 524 12.44 24.72 3.15
N ARG A 525 11.90 24.18 2.09
CA ARG A 525 12.62 23.44 1.07
C ARG A 525 12.29 23.96 -0.32
N GLU A 526 13.32 24.34 -1.07
CA GLU A 526 13.20 24.57 -2.51
C GLU A 526 13.52 23.29 -3.26
N ILE A 527 12.68 22.95 -4.23
CA ILE A 527 12.85 21.79 -5.11
C ILE A 527 12.79 22.22 -6.58
N THR A 528 13.59 21.57 -7.42
CA THR A 528 13.46 21.67 -8.88
C THR A 528 12.51 20.58 -9.35
N LEU A 529 11.51 20.95 -10.17
CA LEU A 529 10.56 19.99 -10.76
C LEU A 529 11.12 19.45 -12.07
N ASP A 530 11.56 18.21 -12.08
CA ASP A 530 11.92 17.50 -13.31
C ASP A 530 10.68 16.83 -13.93
N LEU A 531 9.94 17.59 -14.75
CA LEU A 531 8.76 17.09 -15.46
C LEU A 531 9.10 16.24 -16.71
N SER A 532 10.36 16.08 -17.08
CA SER A 532 10.76 15.19 -18.18
C SER A 532 10.32 13.73 -17.97
N ARG A 533 10.15 13.34 -16.71
CA ARG A 533 9.70 11.99 -16.33
C ARG A 533 8.22 11.70 -16.61
N ILE A 534 7.39 12.72 -16.77
CA ILE A 534 5.95 12.51 -17.05
C ILE A 534 5.63 12.34 -18.54
N GLY A 535 6.60 12.64 -19.42
CA GLY A 535 6.50 12.44 -20.87
C GLY A 535 5.44 13.32 -21.55
N GLY A 536 5.44 13.31 -22.88
CA GLY A 536 4.48 14.08 -23.69
C GLY A 536 4.77 15.57 -23.76
N SER A 537 3.91 16.31 -24.49
CA SER A 537 3.92 17.78 -24.46
C SER A 537 3.15 18.24 -23.20
N LEU A 538 3.83 18.99 -22.36
CA LEU A 538 3.19 19.61 -21.20
C LEU A 538 2.13 20.61 -21.67
N PRO A 539 1.00 20.75 -20.95
CA PRO A 539 0.01 21.77 -21.24
C PRO A 539 0.61 23.19 -21.07
N HIS A 540 -0.01 24.19 -21.66
CA HIS A 540 0.48 25.57 -21.60
C HIS A 540 0.14 26.29 -20.29
N GLY A 541 -0.77 25.74 -19.47
CA GLY A 541 -1.17 26.29 -18.20
C GLY A 541 -1.38 25.22 -17.12
N ALA A 542 -1.27 25.63 -15.91
CA ALA A 542 -1.46 24.77 -14.74
C ALA A 542 -2.25 25.51 -13.66
N THR A 543 -2.89 24.77 -12.76
CA THR A 543 -3.35 25.33 -11.48
C THR A 543 -2.34 24.93 -10.42
N PHE A 544 -1.71 25.92 -9.79
CA PHE A 544 -0.86 25.72 -8.63
C PHE A 544 -1.66 26.00 -7.36
N ILE A 545 -1.53 25.14 -6.37
CA ILE A 545 -2.12 25.25 -5.03
C ILE A 545 -1.02 24.97 -4.03
N GLY A 546 -0.70 25.93 -3.19
CA GLY A 546 0.34 25.83 -2.18
C GLY A 546 -0.02 26.56 -0.89
N ASP A 547 0.95 26.65 0.00
CA ASP A 547 0.81 27.38 1.25
C ASP A 547 1.16 28.86 1.08
N ALA A 548 0.26 29.76 1.51
CA ALA A 548 0.59 31.15 1.84
C ALA A 548 1.02 31.25 3.31
N GLY A 549 1.49 32.43 3.73
CA GLY A 549 1.83 32.66 5.15
C GLY A 549 0.64 32.41 6.11
N SER A 550 -0.59 32.57 5.61
CA SER A 550 -1.83 32.14 6.24
C SER A 550 -2.82 31.76 5.13
N GLY A 551 -3.30 30.52 5.12
CA GLY A 551 -4.23 29.97 4.12
C GLY A 551 -3.52 29.56 2.82
N TRP A 552 -4.22 29.69 1.70
CA TRP A 552 -3.84 29.12 0.41
C TRP A 552 -3.16 30.13 -0.52
N ASP A 553 -2.15 29.67 -1.25
CA ASP A 553 -1.63 30.32 -2.46
C ASP A 553 -2.17 29.58 -3.69
N ILE A 554 -3.15 30.17 -4.37
CA ILE A 554 -3.81 29.55 -5.53
C ILE A 554 -3.57 30.42 -6.76
N VAL A 555 -2.91 29.84 -7.78
CA VAL A 555 -2.64 30.50 -9.05
C VAL A 555 -3.23 29.67 -10.19
N ASN A 556 -4.23 30.19 -10.86
CA ASN A 556 -4.83 29.59 -12.05
C ASN A 556 -4.11 30.08 -13.32
N ASP A 557 -4.07 29.23 -14.35
CA ASP A 557 -3.37 29.50 -15.61
C ASP A 557 -1.89 29.90 -15.41
N ALA A 558 -1.28 29.34 -14.37
CA ALA A 558 0.12 29.59 -14.05
C ALA A 558 1.04 29.00 -15.13
N ASP A 559 2.17 29.69 -15.37
CA ASP A 559 3.31 29.04 -16.00
C ASP A 559 3.77 27.88 -15.09
N ILE A 560 4.14 26.76 -15.72
CA ILE A 560 4.63 25.61 -14.96
C ILE A 560 5.94 26.01 -14.27
N PRO A 561 6.00 26.03 -12.92
CA PRO A 561 7.20 26.48 -12.22
C PRO A 561 8.36 25.50 -12.40
N ALA A 562 9.54 26.01 -12.69
CA ALA A 562 10.76 25.20 -12.70
C ALA A 562 11.20 24.80 -11.28
N THR A 563 10.86 25.63 -10.30
CA THR A 563 11.14 25.40 -8.86
C THR A 563 9.90 25.70 -8.03
N VAL A 564 9.76 24.95 -6.93
CA VAL A 564 8.70 25.16 -5.93
C VAL A 564 9.34 25.25 -4.56
N THR A 565 8.95 26.25 -3.78
CA THR A 565 9.34 26.35 -2.35
C THR A 565 8.19 25.83 -1.49
N MET A 566 8.43 24.75 -0.76
CA MET A 566 7.54 24.24 0.27
C MET A 566 7.89 24.87 1.62
N LEU A 567 6.91 25.36 2.37
CA LEU A 567 7.08 25.82 3.74
C LEU A 567 7.53 24.71 4.69
N PRO A 568 7.95 25.02 5.91
CA PRO A 568 8.17 23.98 6.93
C PRO A 568 6.91 23.13 7.10
N ARG A 569 7.04 21.80 6.98
CA ARG A 569 5.92 20.83 7.04
C ARG A 569 4.79 21.15 6.05
N GLY A 570 5.10 21.88 4.99
CA GLY A 570 4.16 22.33 3.97
C GLY A 570 4.05 21.40 2.79
N GLY A 571 3.21 21.78 1.82
CA GLY A 571 3.00 21.01 0.61
C GLY A 571 2.57 21.86 -0.58
N PHE A 572 2.33 21.19 -1.71
CA PHE A 572 1.75 21.79 -2.90
C PHE A 572 1.05 20.78 -3.79
N LEU A 573 0.16 21.28 -4.62
CA LEU A 573 -0.39 20.59 -5.79
C LEU A 573 -0.14 21.43 -7.05
N LEU A 574 0.15 20.73 -8.16
CA LEU A 574 0.21 21.29 -9.49
C LEU A 574 -0.67 20.44 -10.41
N LEU A 575 -1.74 21.02 -10.90
CA LEU A 575 -2.71 20.36 -11.78
C LEU A 575 -2.39 20.74 -13.22
N LEU A 576 -1.94 19.78 -14.02
CA LEU A 576 -1.61 19.91 -15.43
C LEU A 576 -2.80 19.38 -16.25
N GLN A 577 -3.52 20.26 -16.94
CA GLN A 577 -4.78 19.92 -17.63
C GLN A 577 -4.68 20.04 -19.15
#